data_e41e99f39fb6559769cb94333e6b8741
#
_entry.id   e41e99f39fb6559769cb94333e6b8741
#
_cell.length_a   1.000
_cell.length_b   1.000
_cell.length_c   1.000
_cell.angle_alpha   90.00
_cell.angle_beta   90.00
_cell.angle_gamma   90.00
#
_symmetry.space_group_name_H-M   'P 1'
#
loop_
_entity.id
_entity.type
_entity.pdbx_description
1 polymer ?
#
loop_
_entity_poly.entity_id
_entity_poly.type
_entity_poly.pdbx_seq_one_letter_code
_entity_poly.pdbx_strand_id
1 'polypeptide(L)'
;MDDIQKEAVHPLEAMGISGEVVQAFNWMGFHNLTAIQEKCIPLMMDGHDIIAIAPTGTGKTLGFGIPMLEYVNLDDSSVQEVVLAPTRELAQQIADELTNLAHFIKGVKIAVIYGGQPFGKQMSALNRKPQVLVATPGRLLDHMQRGKYSPRNGAYDGARRSG
;
A
#
# COMPACT_ATOMS: atom_id res chain seq x y z
N MET A 1 -14.63 -3.07 -43.61
CA MET A 1 -13.88 -4.09 -42.88
C MET A 1 -13.25 -3.36 -41.70
N ASP A 2 -13.95 -3.38 -40.58
CA ASP A 2 -13.55 -2.65 -39.39
C ASP A 2 -12.48 -3.47 -38.67
N ASP A 3 -11.24 -3.02 -38.76
CA ASP A 3 -10.18 -3.43 -37.86
C ASP A 3 -10.54 -2.87 -36.48
N ILE A 4 -11.30 -3.62 -35.69
CA ILE A 4 -11.42 -3.41 -34.27
C ILE A 4 -10.03 -3.74 -33.72
N GLN A 5 -9.19 -2.71 -33.57
CA GLN A 5 -7.99 -2.80 -32.75
C GLN A 5 -8.50 -3.24 -31.35
N LYS A 6 -8.31 -4.51 -31.02
CA LYS A 6 -8.41 -4.97 -29.64
C LYS A 6 -7.37 -4.14 -28.86
N GLU A 7 -7.83 -3.13 -28.14
CA GLU A 7 -6.98 -2.48 -27.15
C GLU A 7 -6.39 -3.59 -26.28
N ALA A 8 -5.08 -3.68 -26.27
CA ALA A 8 -4.39 -4.68 -25.47
C ALA A 8 -4.69 -4.38 -23.99
N VAL A 9 -5.30 -5.33 -23.31
CA VAL A 9 -5.60 -5.23 -21.89
C VAL A 9 -4.31 -4.91 -21.13
N HIS A 10 -4.36 -3.89 -20.26
CA HIS A 10 -3.19 -3.52 -19.46
C HIS A 10 -2.74 -4.71 -18.60
N PRO A 11 -1.42 -5.00 -18.47
CA PRO A 11 -0.93 -6.14 -17.70
C PRO A 11 -1.48 -6.21 -16.27
N LEU A 12 -1.65 -5.07 -15.60
CA LEU A 12 -2.25 -5.02 -14.26
C LEU A 12 -3.74 -5.44 -14.27
N GLU A 13 -4.51 -5.05 -15.26
CA GLU A 13 -5.92 -5.48 -15.39
C GLU A 13 -6.01 -7.00 -15.59
N ALA A 14 -5.07 -7.57 -16.36
CA ALA A 14 -4.98 -9.02 -16.54
C ALA A 14 -4.65 -9.76 -15.21
N MET A 15 -4.05 -9.08 -14.24
CA MET A 15 -3.79 -9.58 -12.88
C MET A 15 -4.95 -9.34 -11.92
N GLY A 16 -6.06 -8.75 -12.37
CA GLY A 16 -7.22 -8.45 -11.53
C GLY A 16 -7.13 -7.14 -10.75
N ILE A 17 -6.24 -6.24 -11.14
CA ILE A 17 -6.09 -4.92 -10.54
C ILE A 17 -7.17 -3.97 -11.06
N SER A 18 -7.75 -3.19 -10.16
CA SER A 18 -8.82 -2.23 -10.46
C SER A 18 -8.39 -1.13 -11.43
N GLY A 19 -9.35 -0.60 -12.18
CA GLY A 19 -9.11 0.48 -13.13
C GLY A 19 -8.55 1.75 -12.47
N GLU A 20 -8.94 2.05 -11.23
CA GLU A 20 -8.46 3.19 -10.47
C GLU A 20 -6.96 3.10 -10.19
N VAL A 21 -6.47 1.92 -9.81
CA VAL A 21 -5.04 1.69 -9.57
C VAL A 21 -4.26 1.72 -10.90
N VAL A 22 -4.80 1.10 -11.95
CA VAL A 22 -4.19 1.16 -13.30
C VAL A 22 -4.09 2.60 -13.79
N GLN A 23 -5.14 3.40 -13.61
CA GLN A 23 -5.16 4.81 -13.96
C GLN A 23 -4.10 5.59 -13.18
N ALA A 24 -3.97 5.34 -11.88
CA ALA A 24 -2.95 5.96 -11.04
C ALA A 24 -1.53 5.58 -11.48
N PHE A 25 -1.29 4.32 -11.78
CA PHE A 25 -0.01 3.81 -12.28
C PHE A 25 0.41 4.55 -13.56
N ASN A 26 -0.49 4.66 -14.53
CA ASN A 26 -0.25 5.40 -15.76
C ASN A 26 -0.07 6.91 -15.53
N TRP A 27 -0.87 7.51 -14.63
CA TRP A 27 -0.77 8.91 -14.26
C TRP A 27 0.57 9.26 -13.58
N MET A 28 1.12 8.31 -12.81
CA MET A 28 2.47 8.42 -12.23
C MET A 28 3.60 8.32 -13.28
N GLY A 29 3.28 8.07 -14.55
CA GLY A 29 4.23 7.95 -15.66
C GLY A 29 4.76 6.54 -15.89
N PHE A 30 4.18 5.53 -15.25
CA PHE A 30 4.54 4.13 -15.47
C PHE A 30 3.60 3.51 -16.49
N HIS A 31 4.15 2.82 -17.49
CA HIS A 31 3.37 2.16 -18.54
C HIS A 31 3.70 0.67 -18.67
N ASN A 32 4.83 0.26 -18.10
CA ASN A 32 5.27 -1.12 -18.10
C ASN A 32 5.64 -1.55 -16.68
N LEU A 33 5.39 -2.81 -16.39
CA LEU A 33 5.81 -3.41 -15.12
C LEU A 33 7.31 -3.70 -15.14
N THR A 34 7.94 -3.53 -13.98
CA THR A 34 9.31 -4.04 -13.77
C THR A 34 9.28 -5.53 -13.46
N ALA A 35 10.42 -6.20 -13.61
CA ALA A 35 10.51 -7.64 -13.36
C ALA A 35 10.08 -8.04 -11.93
N ILE A 36 10.35 -7.18 -10.91
CA ILE A 36 9.91 -7.44 -9.54
C ILE A 36 8.39 -7.31 -9.39
N GLN A 37 7.78 -6.34 -10.05
CA GLN A 37 6.33 -6.13 -10.07
C GLN A 37 5.60 -7.28 -10.75
N GLU A 38 6.07 -7.73 -11.91
CA GLU A 38 5.49 -8.86 -12.64
C GLU A 38 5.47 -10.15 -11.81
N LYS A 39 6.49 -10.34 -10.98
CA LYS A 39 6.60 -11.53 -10.12
C LYS A 39 5.82 -11.42 -8.82
N CYS A 40 5.90 -10.26 -8.16
CA CYS A 40 5.33 -10.09 -6.80
C CYS A 40 3.83 -9.84 -6.82
N ILE A 41 3.33 -9.02 -7.75
CA ILE A 41 1.92 -8.62 -7.75
C ILE A 41 0.98 -9.84 -7.82
N PRO A 42 1.12 -10.78 -8.76
CA PRO A 42 0.21 -11.93 -8.84
C PRO A 42 0.26 -12.80 -7.57
N LEU A 43 1.46 -13.05 -7.05
CA LEU A 43 1.62 -13.86 -5.84
C LEU A 43 0.98 -13.22 -4.61
N MET A 44 1.11 -11.90 -4.46
CA MET A 44 0.45 -11.17 -3.37
C MET A 44 -1.05 -11.14 -3.56
N MET A 45 -1.55 -10.99 -4.79
CA MET A 45 -2.99 -11.06 -5.09
C MET A 45 -3.57 -12.44 -4.78
N ASP A 46 -2.77 -13.50 -4.88
CA ASP A 46 -3.15 -14.86 -4.47
C ASP A 46 -2.99 -15.12 -2.95
N GLY A 47 -2.56 -14.11 -2.18
CA GLY A 47 -2.42 -14.18 -0.72
C GLY A 47 -1.16 -14.87 -0.22
N HIS A 48 -0.12 -14.96 -1.05
CA HIS A 48 1.16 -15.54 -0.63
C HIS A 48 2.02 -14.57 0.15
N ASP A 49 2.71 -15.07 1.17
CA ASP A 49 3.81 -14.36 1.83
C ASP A 49 5.03 -14.34 0.91
N ILE A 50 5.70 -13.19 0.80
CA ILE A 50 6.80 -12.99 -0.14
C ILE A 50 8.01 -12.39 0.57
N ILE A 51 9.18 -12.92 0.25
CA ILE A 51 10.47 -12.29 0.51
C ILE A 51 11.06 -11.88 -0.85
N ALA A 52 11.12 -10.57 -1.10
CA ALA A 52 11.62 -10.03 -2.36
C ALA A 52 12.92 -9.25 -2.14
N ILE A 53 13.97 -9.65 -2.85
CA ILE A 53 15.28 -8.99 -2.82
C ILE A 53 15.52 -8.39 -4.21
N ALA A 54 15.65 -7.08 -4.26
CA ALA A 54 15.95 -6.36 -5.49
C ALA A 54 16.69 -5.05 -5.18
N PRO A 55 17.52 -4.53 -6.09
CA PRO A 55 18.17 -3.24 -5.94
C PRO A 55 17.21 -2.09 -5.70
N THR A 56 17.70 -0.96 -5.21
CA THR A 56 16.93 0.30 -5.13
C THR A 56 16.53 0.77 -6.52
N GLY A 57 15.38 1.43 -6.65
CA GLY A 57 14.90 1.96 -7.93
C GLY A 57 14.27 0.93 -8.88
N THR A 58 14.02 -0.30 -8.43
CA THR A 58 13.41 -1.36 -9.23
C THR A 58 11.88 -1.44 -9.14
N GLY A 59 11.25 -0.47 -8.45
CA GLY A 59 9.79 -0.42 -8.31
C GLY A 59 9.20 -1.33 -7.23
N LYS A 60 9.99 -1.70 -6.21
CA LYS A 60 9.51 -2.53 -5.10
C LYS A 60 8.29 -1.96 -4.40
N THR A 61 8.25 -0.64 -4.18
CA THR A 61 7.12 0.02 -3.50
C THR A 61 5.80 -0.24 -4.21
N LEU A 62 5.76 -0.09 -5.52
CA LEU A 62 4.57 -0.40 -6.31
C LEU A 62 4.31 -1.91 -6.37
N GLY A 63 5.35 -2.73 -6.32
CA GLY A 63 5.23 -4.18 -6.30
C GLY A 63 4.40 -4.72 -5.13
N PHE A 64 4.50 -4.11 -3.94
CA PHE A 64 3.65 -4.42 -2.80
C PHE A 64 2.47 -3.45 -2.62
N GLY A 65 2.63 -2.20 -3.01
CA GLY A 65 1.62 -1.16 -2.85
C GLY A 65 0.37 -1.40 -3.69
N ILE A 66 0.52 -1.91 -4.91
CA ILE A 66 -0.62 -2.24 -5.79
C ILE A 66 -1.52 -3.30 -5.15
N PRO A 67 -1.04 -4.49 -4.79
CA PRO A 67 -1.87 -5.49 -4.12
C PRO A 67 -2.44 -5.00 -2.80
N MET A 68 -1.64 -4.28 -2.01
CA MET A 68 -2.07 -3.72 -0.73
C MET A 68 -3.31 -2.84 -0.88
N LEU A 69 -3.32 -1.92 -1.85
CA LEU A 69 -4.46 -1.03 -2.07
C LEU A 69 -5.69 -1.77 -2.59
N GLU A 70 -5.53 -2.86 -3.35
CA GLU A 70 -6.63 -3.72 -3.79
C GLU A 70 -7.32 -4.43 -2.62
N TYR A 71 -6.60 -4.72 -1.55
CA TYR A 71 -7.16 -5.38 -0.36
C TYR A 71 -7.82 -4.42 0.64
N VAL A 72 -7.68 -3.11 0.48
CA VAL A 72 -8.29 -2.14 1.38
C VAL A 72 -9.82 -2.21 1.27
N ASN A 73 -10.47 -2.51 2.38
CA ASN A 73 -11.91 -2.39 2.52
C ASN A 73 -12.28 -0.97 2.98
N LEU A 74 -12.94 -0.20 2.13
CA LEU A 74 -13.31 1.19 2.41
C LEU A 74 -14.42 1.33 3.47
N ASP A 75 -15.20 0.27 3.69
CA ASP A 75 -16.25 0.24 4.72
C ASP A 75 -15.68 0.02 6.12
N ASP A 76 -14.43 -0.42 6.23
CA ASP A 76 -13.71 -0.60 7.49
C ASP A 76 -12.77 0.59 7.72
N SER A 77 -13.04 1.36 8.77
CA SER A 77 -12.25 2.52 9.15
C SER A 77 -11.06 2.19 10.07
N SER A 78 -10.73 0.92 10.24
CA SER A 78 -9.53 0.50 10.98
C SER A 78 -8.27 0.54 10.11
N VAL A 79 -7.10 0.49 10.76
CA VAL A 79 -5.84 0.27 10.04
C VAL A 79 -5.80 -1.20 9.59
N GLN A 80 -5.78 -1.41 8.29
CA GLN A 80 -5.82 -2.73 7.66
C GLN A 80 -4.45 -3.17 7.19
N GLU A 81 -3.63 -2.21 6.75
CA GLU A 81 -2.31 -2.46 6.19
C GLU A 81 -1.25 -1.64 6.93
N VAL A 82 -0.13 -2.27 7.26
CA VAL A 82 1.00 -1.61 7.92
C VAL A 82 2.28 -1.86 7.14
N VAL A 83 2.97 -0.77 6.82
CA VAL A 83 4.30 -0.82 6.20
C VAL A 83 5.34 -0.33 7.20
N LEU A 84 6.34 -1.13 7.46
CA LEU A 84 7.48 -0.74 8.30
C LEU A 84 8.66 -0.34 7.43
N ALA A 85 9.20 0.83 7.67
CA ALA A 85 10.39 1.33 7.01
C ALA A 85 11.49 1.66 8.05
N PRO A 86 12.75 1.34 7.77
CA PRO A 86 13.84 1.52 8.75
C PRO A 86 14.18 2.97 9.04
N THR A 87 13.87 3.90 8.14
CA THR A 87 14.19 5.33 8.27
C THR A 87 12.97 6.21 8.02
N ARG A 88 12.99 7.44 8.59
CA ARG A 88 11.96 8.47 8.35
C ARG A 88 11.79 8.79 6.87
N GLU A 89 12.93 8.98 6.19
CA GLU A 89 13.00 9.37 4.79
C GLU A 89 12.33 8.31 3.91
N LEU A 90 12.62 7.03 4.17
CA LEU A 90 12.00 5.94 3.44
C LEU A 90 10.50 5.79 3.78
N ALA A 91 10.13 5.96 5.05
CA ALA A 91 8.72 5.94 5.45
C ALA A 91 7.91 7.02 4.72
N GLN A 92 8.45 8.25 4.66
CA GLN A 92 7.81 9.35 3.94
C GLN A 92 7.71 9.07 2.44
N GLN A 93 8.80 8.59 1.82
CA GLN A 93 8.81 8.25 0.40
C GLN A 93 7.76 7.18 0.08
N ILE A 94 7.68 6.11 0.87
CA ILE A 94 6.66 5.06 0.68
C ILE A 94 5.25 5.63 0.82
N ALA A 95 5.01 6.46 1.84
CA ALA A 95 3.69 7.07 2.04
C ALA A 95 3.29 7.97 0.87
N ASP A 96 4.21 8.74 0.31
CA ASP A 96 3.98 9.61 -0.84
C ASP A 96 3.68 8.77 -2.11
N GLU A 97 4.45 7.71 -2.36
CA GLU A 97 4.21 6.79 -3.48
C GLU A 97 2.85 6.09 -3.38
N LEU A 98 2.49 5.60 -2.19
CA LEU A 98 1.19 4.97 -1.94
C LEU A 98 0.03 5.97 -2.07
N THR A 99 0.23 7.21 -1.62
CA THR A 99 -0.76 8.28 -1.77
C THR A 99 -1.01 8.61 -3.24
N ASN A 100 0.05 8.67 -4.04
CA ASN A 100 -0.07 8.88 -5.49
C ASN A 100 -0.78 7.69 -6.16
N LEU A 101 -0.44 6.46 -5.76
CA LEU A 101 -1.07 5.27 -6.29
C LEU A 101 -2.57 5.18 -5.92
N ALA A 102 -2.95 5.71 -4.76
CA ALA A 102 -4.34 5.77 -4.31
C ALA A 102 -5.13 6.98 -4.86
N HIS A 103 -4.52 7.80 -5.73
CA HIS A 103 -5.08 9.08 -6.16
C HIS A 103 -6.52 9.01 -6.68
N PHE A 104 -6.85 7.97 -7.42
CA PHE A 104 -8.18 7.77 -7.99
C PHE A 104 -9.10 6.88 -7.13
N ILE A 105 -8.59 6.32 -6.01
CA ILE A 105 -9.39 5.53 -5.08
C ILE A 105 -10.00 6.47 -4.04
N LYS A 106 -11.29 6.75 -4.17
CA LYS A 106 -11.99 7.64 -3.24
C LYS A 106 -12.13 6.98 -1.86
N GLY A 107 -11.70 7.71 -0.82
CA GLY A 107 -11.92 7.29 0.57
C GLY A 107 -10.75 6.59 1.24
N VAL A 108 -9.74 6.15 0.51
CA VAL A 108 -8.50 5.62 1.10
C VAL A 108 -7.75 6.73 1.83
N LYS A 109 -7.33 6.43 3.04
CA LYS A 109 -6.51 7.31 3.87
C LYS A 109 -5.22 6.60 4.23
N ILE A 110 -4.11 7.28 3.98
CA ILE A 110 -2.77 6.81 4.27
C ILE A 110 -2.16 7.74 5.31
N ALA A 111 -1.60 7.19 6.37
CA ALA A 111 -0.88 7.94 7.38
C ALA A 111 0.56 7.49 7.48
N VAL A 112 1.46 8.40 7.86
CA VAL A 112 2.85 8.11 8.15
C VAL A 112 3.21 8.57 9.55
N ILE A 113 3.90 7.70 10.30
CA ILE A 113 4.41 8.01 11.63
C ILE A 113 5.88 7.63 11.76
N TYR A 114 6.70 8.57 12.24
CA TYR A 114 8.13 8.37 12.44
C TYR A 114 8.70 9.27 13.55
N GLY A 115 9.88 8.96 14.05
CA GLY A 115 10.55 9.75 15.07
C GLY A 115 10.95 11.15 14.59
N GLY A 116 11.01 12.12 15.51
CA GLY A 116 11.40 13.50 15.21
C GLY A 116 10.26 14.45 14.82
N GLN A 117 9.03 13.94 14.66
CA GLN A 117 7.85 14.78 14.53
C GLN A 117 7.11 14.94 15.86
N PRO A 118 6.40 16.07 16.09
CA PRO A 118 5.53 16.23 17.24
C PRO A 118 4.48 15.13 17.32
N PHE A 119 4.35 14.53 18.50
CA PHE A 119 3.41 13.43 18.75
C PHE A 119 1.96 13.81 18.41
N GLY A 120 1.55 15.05 18.72
CA GLY A 120 0.20 15.56 18.46
C GLY A 120 -0.17 15.56 16.96
N LYS A 121 0.78 15.86 16.07
CA LYS A 121 0.53 15.79 14.61
C LYS A 121 0.23 14.36 14.16
N GLN A 122 0.97 13.40 14.71
CA GLN A 122 0.78 11.99 14.37
C GLN A 122 -0.53 11.45 14.96
N MET A 123 -0.91 11.89 16.16
CA MET A 123 -2.23 11.58 16.72
C MET A 123 -3.36 12.08 15.85
N SER A 124 -3.26 13.29 15.30
CA SER A 124 -4.25 13.81 14.36
C SER A 124 -4.35 12.97 13.09
N ALA A 125 -3.22 12.46 12.58
CA ALA A 125 -3.21 11.56 11.42
C ALA A 125 -3.88 10.22 11.74
N LEU A 126 -3.59 9.61 12.89
CA LEU A 126 -4.21 8.36 13.33
C LEU A 126 -5.72 8.52 13.62
N ASN A 127 -6.12 9.67 14.18
CA ASN A 127 -7.53 9.96 14.46
C ASN A 127 -8.39 10.11 13.20
N ARG A 128 -7.78 10.33 12.03
CA ARG A 128 -8.49 10.30 10.74
C ARG A 128 -8.87 8.88 10.31
N LYS A 129 -8.50 7.87 11.08
CA LYS A 129 -8.76 6.45 10.83
C LYS A 129 -8.23 6.03 9.46
N PRO A 130 -6.91 6.04 9.25
CA PRO A 130 -6.30 5.60 8.01
C PRO A 130 -6.44 4.07 7.87
N GLN A 131 -6.67 3.59 6.66
CA GLN A 131 -6.62 2.17 6.35
C GLN A 131 -5.19 1.68 6.17
N VAL A 132 -4.28 2.54 5.71
CA VAL A 132 -2.87 2.22 5.51
C VAL A 132 -2.00 3.07 6.43
N LEU A 133 -1.12 2.43 7.18
CA LEU A 133 -0.18 3.06 8.08
C LEU A 133 1.26 2.74 7.65
N VAL A 134 2.03 3.75 7.32
CA VAL A 134 3.47 3.64 7.10
C VAL A 134 4.19 4.13 8.35
N ALA A 135 5.14 3.35 8.88
CA ALA A 135 5.77 3.69 10.15
C ALA A 135 7.24 3.30 10.23
N THR A 136 8.01 4.04 11.02
CA THR A 136 9.26 3.51 11.55
C THR A 136 8.98 2.69 12.81
N PRO A 137 9.69 1.54 13.01
CA PRO A 137 9.37 0.61 14.10
C PRO A 137 9.36 1.25 15.49
N GLY A 138 10.34 2.08 15.82
CA GLY A 138 10.44 2.71 17.13
C GLY A 138 9.27 3.62 17.45
N ARG A 139 8.79 4.41 16.48
CA ARG A 139 7.64 5.29 16.69
C ARG A 139 6.32 4.53 16.75
N LEU A 140 6.18 3.46 15.99
CA LEU A 140 5.02 2.59 16.07
C LEU A 140 4.92 1.95 17.46
N LEU A 141 6.02 1.43 17.99
CA LEU A 141 6.09 0.87 19.34
C LEU A 141 5.73 1.91 20.40
N ASP A 142 6.20 3.15 20.28
CA ASP A 142 5.85 4.25 21.20
C ASP A 142 4.33 4.52 21.22
N HIS A 143 3.68 4.57 20.06
CA HIS A 143 2.23 4.71 19.98
C HIS A 143 1.48 3.51 20.57
N MET A 144 1.99 2.30 20.36
CA MET A 144 1.40 1.08 20.95
C MET A 144 1.53 1.07 22.48
N GLN A 145 2.70 1.39 23.03
CA GLN A 145 2.95 1.44 24.47
C GLN A 145 2.10 2.51 25.17
N ARG A 146 1.82 3.62 24.50
CA ARG A 146 0.92 4.67 25.00
C ARG A 146 -0.56 4.35 24.82
N GLY A 147 -0.91 3.17 24.29
CA GLY A 147 -2.29 2.76 24.02
C GLY A 147 -3.00 3.60 22.94
N LYS A 148 -2.24 4.30 22.09
CA LYS A 148 -2.76 5.17 21.03
C LYS A 148 -2.96 4.44 19.71
N TYR A 149 -2.38 3.28 19.55
CA TYR A 149 -2.57 2.36 18.45
C TYR A 149 -2.52 0.92 18.97
N SER A 150 -3.43 0.09 18.53
CA SER A 150 -3.43 -1.35 18.82
C SER A 150 -3.62 -2.13 17.54
N PRO A 151 -2.73 -3.06 17.20
CA PRO A 151 -2.89 -3.90 16.03
C PRO A 151 -4.11 -4.84 16.12
N ARG A 152 -4.66 -5.05 17.32
CA ARG A 152 -5.87 -5.88 17.50
C ARG A 152 -7.14 -5.27 16.91
N ASN A 153 -7.15 -3.97 16.70
CA ASN A 153 -8.29 -3.24 16.12
C ASN A 153 -8.12 -2.96 14.62
N GLY A 154 -7.07 -3.47 14.00
CA GLY A 154 -6.73 -3.23 12.61
C GLY A 154 -5.64 -4.13 12.06
N ALA A 155 -5.21 -5.15 12.81
CA ALA A 155 -4.27 -6.11 12.26
C ALA A 155 -4.99 -7.04 11.30
N TYR A 156 -4.49 -7.12 10.09
CA TYR A 156 -4.76 -8.19 9.18
C TYR A 156 -4.45 -9.53 9.88
N ASP A 157 -5.48 -10.23 10.30
CA ASP A 157 -5.37 -11.63 10.74
C ASP A 157 -5.37 -12.49 9.48
N GLY A 158 -4.21 -12.62 8.84
CA GLY A 158 -3.99 -13.46 7.67
C GLY A 158 -4.28 -14.95 7.90
N ALA A 159 -4.56 -15.33 9.15
CA ALA A 159 -4.92 -16.69 9.52
C ALA A 159 -6.38 -17.05 9.24
N ARG A 160 -7.25 -16.12 8.85
CA ARG A 160 -8.68 -16.38 8.68
C ARG A 160 -9.17 -16.61 7.25
N ARG A 161 -8.29 -16.67 6.26
CA ARG A 161 -8.69 -16.98 4.87
C ARG A 161 -8.24 -18.34 4.37
N SER A 162 -7.85 -19.25 5.25
CA SER A 162 -7.72 -20.67 4.95
C SER A 162 -8.83 -21.46 5.66
N GLY A 163 -10.01 -21.35 5.08
CA GLY A 163 -11.18 -22.13 5.47
C GLY A 163 -12.06 -22.31 4.27
#